data_9d597a2bd4559cfc22ce5ab52eefca64
#
_entry.id   9d597a2bd4559cfc22ce5ab52eefca64
#
_cell.length_a   1.000
_cell.length_b   1.000
_cell.length_c   1.000
_cell.angle_alpha   90.00
_cell.angle_beta   90.00
_cell.angle_gamma   90.00
#
_symmetry.space_group_name_H-M   'P 1'
#
loop_
_entity.id
_entity.type
_entity.pdbx_description
1 polymer ?
#
loop_
_entity_poly.entity_id
_entity_poly.type
_entity_poly.pdbx_seq_one_letter_code
_entity_poly.pdbx_strand_id
1 'polypeptide(L)'
;MPDFDLFHGDLLTVLPTWEDNCVDAVVCDPPYGLSFMGKNWDHNVPGPAYWREIFRVLKPGGHLLAFGGSRTFHRMFCAIEDAGFEVRDTLMWVYGSGFPKSLDVSKALDKAAGAEREVIGTKLGQPGYSMSPTVAQRSAQWGLSNPEAECAVTAPATDLAKQWHGWGTALKPSHEPICMARKPLEGTSAQNTAKWGVGGLNIDGCRVASVDGHKTAKMKPTLVRNTPAA
;
A
#
# COMPACT_ATOMS: atom_id res chain seq x y z
N MET A 1 -13.57 -5.11 26.11
CA MET A 1 -13.03 -5.24 24.75
C MET A 1 -13.38 -3.95 24.04
N PRO A 2 -12.59 -3.44 23.10
CA PRO A 2 -13.07 -2.31 22.32
C PRO A 2 -14.34 -2.73 21.58
N ASP A 3 -15.36 -1.88 21.62
CA ASP A 3 -16.57 -2.08 20.84
C ASP A 3 -16.24 -1.86 19.37
N PHE A 4 -16.63 -2.78 18.51
CA PHE A 4 -16.50 -2.64 17.06
C PHE A 4 -17.76 -3.18 16.39
N ASP A 5 -18.12 -2.55 15.29
CA ASP A 5 -19.20 -3.00 14.42
C ASP A 5 -18.62 -3.51 13.08
N LEU A 6 -19.14 -4.61 12.57
CA LEU A 6 -18.74 -5.18 11.30
C LEU A 6 -19.88 -5.04 10.29
N PHE A 7 -19.61 -4.31 9.19
CA PHE A 7 -20.54 -4.13 8.09
C PHE A 7 -20.08 -4.92 6.88
N HIS A 8 -20.91 -5.81 6.36
CA HIS A 8 -20.66 -6.57 5.14
C HIS A 8 -21.50 -6.00 4.00
N GLY A 9 -20.85 -5.39 2.99
CA GLY A 9 -21.54 -4.79 1.86
C GLY A 9 -20.63 -3.92 0.98
N ASP A 10 -21.16 -3.47 -0.14
CA ASP A 10 -20.51 -2.45 -0.94
C ASP A 10 -20.56 -1.09 -0.22
N LEU A 11 -19.44 -0.35 -0.24
CA LEU A 11 -19.30 0.95 0.42
C LEU A 11 -20.40 1.92 -0.03
N LEU A 12 -20.75 1.93 -1.32
CA LEU A 12 -21.79 2.80 -1.88
C LEU A 12 -23.22 2.41 -1.46
N THR A 13 -23.39 1.25 -0.81
CA THR A 13 -24.67 0.85 -0.20
C THR A 13 -24.68 1.03 1.30
N VAL A 14 -23.53 0.86 1.95
CA VAL A 14 -23.41 0.95 3.42
C VAL A 14 -23.29 2.40 3.88
N LEU A 15 -22.35 3.17 3.34
CA LEU A 15 -22.11 4.55 3.82
C LEU A 15 -23.30 5.50 3.67
N PRO A 16 -24.15 5.43 2.61
CA PRO A 16 -25.34 6.29 2.53
C PRO A 16 -26.30 6.17 3.72
N THR A 17 -26.21 5.11 4.54
CA THR A 17 -27.00 4.94 5.77
C THR A 17 -26.40 5.68 6.98
N TRP A 18 -25.19 6.21 6.86
CA TRP A 18 -24.48 6.91 7.92
C TRP A 18 -24.68 8.43 7.81
N GLU A 19 -24.63 9.09 8.96
CA GLU A 19 -24.72 10.55 9.03
C GLU A 19 -23.46 11.23 8.44
N ASP A 20 -23.64 12.48 7.99
CA ASP A 20 -22.52 13.32 7.58
C ASP A 20 -21.62 13.64 8.76
N ASN A 21 -20.31 13.69 8.53
CA ASN A 21 -19.33 14.11 9.55
C ASN A 21 -19.37 13.29 10.86
N CYS A 22 -19.63 11.99 10.77
CA CYS A 22 -19.70 11.09 11.93
C CYS A 22 -18.41 10.31 12.19
N VAL A 23 -17.48 10.24 11.21
CA VAL A 23 -16.25 9.44 11.27
C VAL A 23 -15.02 10.32 11.54
N ASP A 24 -14.16 9.92 12.48
CA ASP A 24 -12.96 10.68 12.85
C ASP A 24 -11.81 10.50 11.86
N ALA A 25 -11.59 9.27 11.40
CA ALA A 25 -10.52 8.92 10.47
C ALA A 25 -10.90 7.66 9.66
N VAL A 26 -10.34 7.53 8.46
CA VAL A 26 -10.52 6.35 7.61
C VAL A 26 -9.16 5.77 7.25
N VAL A 27 -9.02 4.44 7.42
CA VAL A 27 -7.89 3.67 6.89
C VAL A 27 -8.49 2.57 6.03
N CYS A 28 -8.06 2.48 4.78
CA CYS A 28 -8.61 1.49 3.85
C CYS A 28 -7.55 0.90 2.91
N ASP A 29 -7.82 -0.34 2.50
CA ASP A 29 -7.06 -1.10 1.51
C ASP A 29 -7.99 -1.42 0.33
N PRO A 30 -8.20 -0.45 -0.59
CA PRO A 30 -9.12 -0.60 -1.71
C PRO A 30 -8.50 -1.46 -2.83
N PRO A 31 -9.28 -1.86 -3.86
CA PRO A 31 -8.74 -2.51 -5.06
C PRO A 31 -7.65 -1.67 -5.72
N TYR A 32 -6.54 -2.32 -6.13
CA TYR A 32 -5.38 -1.63 -6.72
C TYR A 32 -5.46 -1.47 -8.25
N GLY A 33 -6.46 -2.06 -8.90
CA GLY A 33 -6.60 -2.02 -10.36
C GLY A 33 -5.50 -2.80 -11.09
N LEU A 34 -5.03 -3.88 -10.50
CA LEU A 34 -3.97 -4.74 -11.06
C LEU A 34 -4.51 -5.98 -11.75
N SER A 35 -5.83 -6.12 -11.84
CA SER A 35 -6.54 -7.32 -12.32
C SER A 35 -6.06 -8.59 -11.59
N PHE A 36 -5.99 -8.52 -10.26
CA PHE A 36 -5.47 -9.59 -9.42
C PHE A 36 -6.20 -10.91 -9.70
N MET A 37 -5.46 -11.92 -10.17
CA MET A 37 -5.98 -13.23 -10.56
C MET A 37 -7.15 -13.17 -11.59
N GLY A 38 -7.22 -12.12 -12.41
CA GLY A 38 -8.31 -11.90 -13.37
C GLY A 38 -9.67 -11.60 -12.74
N LYS A 39 -9.69 -11.18 -11.49
CA LYS A 39 -10.93 -10.85 -10.77
C LYS A 39 -11.47 -9.49 -11.19
N ASN A 40 -12.78 -9.45 -11.49
CA ASN A 40 -13.45 -8.23 -11.98
C ASN A 40 -13.44 -7.08 -10.97
N TRP A 41 -13.40 -7.38 -9.66
CA TRP A 41 -13.39 -6.36 -8.62
C TRP A 41 -12.08 -5.55 -8.56
N ASP A 42 -10.97 -6.07 -9.11
CA ASP A 42 -9.66 -5.40 -9.14
C ASP A 42 -9.30 -4.91 -10.55
N HIS A 43 -10.28 -4.57 -11.37
CA HIS A 43 -10.04 -4.08 -12.73
C HIS A 43 -9.57 -2.62 -12.77
N ASN A 44 -10.06 -1.80 -11.85
CA ASN A 44 -9.73 -0.38 -11.74
C ASN A 44 -9.57 0.01 -10.28
N VAL A 45 -8.85 1.12 -10.04
CA VAL A 45 -8.90 1.79 -8.74
C VAL A 45 -10.28 2.40 -8.53
N PRO A 46 -10.75 2.55 -7.27
CA PRO A 46 -12.01 3.22 -6.98
C PRO A 46 -12.05 4.64 -7.56
N GLY A 47 -13.12 4.95 -8.29
CA GLY A 47 -13.35 6.27 -8.85
C GLY A 47 -13.84 7.29 -7.80
N PRO A 48 -13.99 8.57 -8.18
CA PRO A 48 -14.35 9.66 -7.25
C PRO A 48 -15.67 9.43 -6.49
N ALA A 49 -16.60 8.61 -7.01
CA ALA A 49 -17.87 8.35 -6.32
C ALA A 49 -17.68 7.69 -4.95
N TYR A 50 -16.77 6.71 -4.85
CA TYR A 50 -16.44 6.04 -3.59
C TYR A 50 -15.81 7.02 -2.58
N TRP A 51 -14.91 7.85 -3.05
CA TRP A 51 -14.22 8.83 -2.22
C TRP A 51 -15.13 9.96 -1.75
N ARG A 52 -16.15 10.34 -2.54
CA ARG A 52 -17.17 11.33 -2.12
C ARG A 52 -18.01 10.84 -0.95
N GLU A 53 -18.38 9.56 -0.91
CA GLU A 53 -19.10 9.00 0.25
C GLU A 53 -18.22 8.98 1.49
N ILE A 54 -16.94 8.59 1.35
CA ILE A 54 -15.97 8.66 2.45
C ILE A 54 -15.79 10.14 2.91
N PHE A 55 -15.69 11.06 1.96
CA PHE A 55 -15.60 12.50 2.25
C PHE A 55 -16.82 13.01 3.02
N ARG A 56 -18.01 12.57 2.64
CA ARG A 56 -19.26 12.98 3.29
C ARG A 56 -19.28 12.59 4.76
N VAL A 57 -19.00 11.33 5.07
CA VAL A 57 -19.07 10.80 6.44
C VAL A 57 -17.90 11.23 7.32
N LEU A 58 -16.75 11.58 6.73
CA LEU A 58 -15.57 12.00 7.48
C LEU A 58 -15.79 13.41 8.05
N LYS A 59 -15.41 13.65 9.31
CA LYS A 59 -15.45 14.97 9.93
C LYS A 59 -14.52 15.95 9.24
N PRO A 60 -14.83 17.26 9.17
CA PRO A 60 -13.88 18.29 8.75
C PRO A 60 -12.55 18.16 9.48
N GLY A 61 -11.44 18.17 8.74
CA GLY A 61 -10.10 17.92 9.29
C GLY A 61 -9.75 16.45 9.51
N GLY A 62 -10.69 15.52 9.37
CA GLY A 62 -10.43 14.08 9.48
C GLY A 62 -9.49 13.58 8.38
N HIS A 63 -8.65 12.58 8.71
CA HIS A 63 -7.65 12.04 7.79
C HIS A 63 -8.12 10.74 7.14
N LEU A 64 -7.76 10.59 5.88
CA LEU A 64 -7.89 9.37 5.07
C LEU A 64 -6.50 8.81 4.81
N LEU A 65 -6.29 7.52 5.12
CA LEU A 65 -5.12 6.74 4.71
C LEU A 65 -5.60 5.64 3.77
N ALA A 66 -5.22 5.72 2.50
CA ALA A 66 -5.62 4.75 1.48
C ALA A 66 -4.39 4.07 0.87
N PHE A 67 -4.29 2.75 1.04
CA PHE A 67 -3.23 1.95 0.44
C PHE A 67 -3.43 1.84 -1.06
N GLY A 68 -2.32 1.75 -1.81
CA GLY A 68 -2.38 1.65 -3.26
C GLY A 68 -1.21 0.87 -3.86
N GLY A 69 -1.42 0.37 -5.06
CA GLY A 69 -0.38 -0.32 -5.81
C GLY A 69 0.62 0.64 -6.44
N SER A 70 1.91 0.30 -6.44
CA SER A 70 3.01 1.13 -7.00
C SER A 70 2.82 1.49 -8.48
N ARG A 71 1.96 0.80 -9.22
CA ARG A 71 1.68 1.06 -10.64
C ARG A 71 0.48 1.95 -10.90
N THR A 72 -0.45 2.04 -9.94
CA THR A 72 -1.79 2.61 -10.12
C THR A 72 -2.14 3.69 -9.10
N PHE A 73 -1.34 3.84 -8.02
CA PHE A 73 -1.61 4.78 -6.92
C PHE A 73 -1.88 6.22 -7.40
N HIS A 74 -1.19 6.66 -8.45
CA HIS A 74 -1.38 8.00 -9.00
C HIS A 74 -2.82 8.25 -9.46
N ARG A 75 -3.50 7.23 -10.02
CA ARG A 75 -4.91 7.32 -10.41
C ARG A 75 -5.83 7.43 -9.21
N MET A 76 -5.51 6.67 -8.16
CA MET A 76 -6.26 6.71 -6.90
C MET A 76 -6.10 8.06 -6.21
N PHE A 77 -4.90 8.63 -6.18
CA PHE A 77 -4.64 9.95 -5.60
C PHE A 77 -5.43 11.04 -6.32
N CYS A 78 -5.43 11.03 -7.66
CA CYS A 78 -6.27 11.95 -8.44
C CYS A 78 -7.76 11.77 -8.10
N ALA A 79 -8.26 10.53 -7.99
CA ALA A 79 -9.67 10.29 -7.67
C ALA A 79 -10.04 10.75 -6.25
N ILE A 80 -9.12 10.67 -5.29
CA ILE A 80 -9.28 11.18 -3.92
C ILE A 80 -9.33 12.72 -3.95
N GLU A 81 -8.42 13.37 -4.67
CA GLU A 81 -8.38 14.82 -4.84
C GLU A 81 -9.65 15.34 -5.56
N ASP A 82 -10.08 14.66 -6.64
CA ASP A 82 -11.31 14.97 -7.39
C ASP A 82 -12.59 14.82 -6.53
N ALA A 83 -12.53 14.07 -5.45
CA ALA A 83 -13.61 13.95 -4.48
C ALA A 83 -13.65 15.11 -3.47
N GLY A 84 -12.64 16.00 -3.47
CA GLY A 84 -12.57 17.18 -2.63
C GLY A 84 -11.58 17.10 -1.45
N PHE A 85 -10.83 16.00 -1.33
CA PHE A 85 -9.80 15.88 -0.30
C PHE A 85 -8.57 16.75 -0.62
N GLU A 86 -7.89 17.19 0.41
CA GLU A 86 -6.53 17.72 0.32
C GLU A 86 -5.53 16.57 0.46
N VAL A 87 -4.81 16.21 -0.60
CA VAL A 87 -3.68 15.29 -0.50
C VAL A 87 -2.57 16.00 0.29
N ARG A 88 -2.14 15.39 1.40
CA ARG A 88 -1.20 16.01 2.35
C ARG A 88 0.19 15.41 2.25
N ASP A 89 0.29 14.08 2.08
CA ASP A 89 1.56 13.38 2.01
C ASP A 89 1.39 11.99 1.38
N THR A 90 2.52 11.32 1.15
CA THR A 90 2.59 9.93 0.73
C THR A 90 3.41 9.15 1.75
N LEU A 91 2.77 8.21 2.45
CA LEU A 91 3.46 7.29 3.32
C LEU A 91 3.86 6.03 2.54
N MET A 92 4.80 5.28 3.07
CA MET A 92 5.25 4.03 2.45
C MET A 92 5.18 2.89 3.46
N TRP A 93 4.44 1.84 3.10
CA TRP A 93 4.54 0.56 3.76
C TRP A 93 5.68 -0.23 3.14
N VAL A 94 6.85 -0.22 3.75
CA VAL A 94 8.07 -0.85 3.20
C VAL A 94 8.18 -2.30 3.66
N TYR A 95 8.50 -3.21 2.72
CA TYR A 95 8.68 -4.63 3.01
C TYR A 95 9.77 -5.26 2.13
N GLY A 96 10.48 -6.26 2.68
CA GLY A 96 11.55 -6.96 1.97
C GLY A 96 11.08 -8.13 1.09
N SER A 97 9.83 -8.56 1.24
CA SER A 97 9.30 -9.84 0.71
C SER A 97 8.36 -9.70 -0.50
N GLY A 98 8.39 -8.57 -1.21
CA GLY A 98 7.49 -8.32 -2.34
C GLY A 98 7.50 -9.45 -3.39
N PHE A 99 6.34 -9.70 -4.00
CA PHE A 99 6.17 -10.73 -5.03
C PHE A 99 6.71 -10.23 -6.37
N PRO A 100 7.77 -10.81 -6.96
CA PRO A 100 8.26 -10.41 -8.26
C PRO A 100 7.26 -10.86 -9.34
N LYS A 101 6.67 -9.90 -10.06
CA LYS A 101 5.86 -10.16 -11.26
C LYS A 101 6.72 -10.06 -12.54
N SER A 102 8.02 -10.34 -12.41
CA SER A 102 8.99 -10.24 -13.49
C SER A 102 9.08 -11.55 -14.26
N LEU A 103 8.92 -11.49 -15.58
CA LEU A 103 9.25 -12.59 -16.46
C LEU A 103 10.78 -12.66 -16.62
N ASP A 104 11.37 -13.85 -16.53
CA ASP A 104 12.76 -14.11 -16.89
C ASP A 104 12.87 -14.11 -18.43
N VAL A 105 13.50 -13.09 -18.98
CA VAL A 105 13.60 -12.89 -20.44
C VAL A 105 14.37 -14.02 -21.11
N SER A 106 15.47 -14.46 -20.49
CA SER A 106 16.29 -15.56 -21.00
C SER A 106 15.50 -16.88 -21.13
N LYS A 107 14.72 -17.21 -20.09
CA LYS A 107 13.84 -18.40 -20.13
C LYS A 107 12.73 -18.27 -21.17
N ALA A 108 12.17 -17.07 -21.32
CA ALA A 108 11.14 -16.84 -22.31
C ALA A 108 11.66 -17.01 -23.74
N LEU A 109 12.89 -16.55 -24.02
CA LEU A 109 13.54 -16.70 -25.31
C LEU A 109 13.81 -18.15 -25.68
N ASP A 110 14.39 -18.94 -24.76
CA ASP A 110 14.62 -20.37 -25.00
C ASP A 110 13.31 -21.11 -25.23
N LYS A 111 12.27 -20.80 -24.42
CA LYS A 111 10.93 -21.38 -24.61
C LYS A 111 10.34 -21.03 -25.98
N ALA A 112 10.48 -19.80 -26.43
CA ALA A 112 10.00 -19.38 -27.75
C ALA A 112 10.77 -20.05 -28.91
N ALA A 113 12.05 -20.34 -28.70
CA ALA A 113 12.89 -21.08 -29.65
C ALA A 113 12.70 -22.61 -29.58
N GLY A 114 11.88 -23.14 -28.66
CA GLY A 114 11.74 -24.57 -28.42
C GLY A 114 13.02 -25.26 -27.93
N ALA A 115 13.96 -24.47 -27.36
CA ALA A 115 15.24 -24.98 -26.90
C ALA A 115 15.13 -25.51 -25.47
N GLU A 116 15.66 -26.70 -25.23
CA GLU A 116 15.77 -27.28 -23.90
C GLU A 116 16.96 -26.70 -23.15
N ARG A 117 16.72 -26.37 -21.86
CA ARG A 117 17.75 -25.80 -20.99
C ARG A 117 18.37 -26.88 -20.13
N GLU A 118 19.69 -26.91 -20.08
CA GLU A 118 20.43 -27.83 -19.19
C GLU A 118 20.16 -27.48 -17.73
N VAL A 119 19.85 -28.50 -16.90
CA VAL A 119 19.72 -28.34 -15.45
C VAL A 119 21.12 -28.38 -14.83
N ILE A 120 21.57 -27.26 -14.29
CA ILE A 120 22.89 -27.07 -13.69
C ILE A 120 22.87 -27.15 -12.16
N GLY A 121 21.72 -27.31 -11.56
CA GLY A 121 21.57 -27.42 -10.10
C GLY A 121 20.13 -27.28 -9.64
N THR A 122 19.94 -27.32 -8.33
CA THR A 122 18.66 -27.02 -7.68
C THR A 122 18.83 -25.89 -6.68
N LYS A 123 17.81 -25.10 -6.49
CA LYS A 123 17.72 -24.11 -5.40
C LYS A 123 16.44 -24.34 -4.63
N LEU A 124 16.50 -24.22 -3.32
CA LEU A 124 15.31 -24.14 -2.50
C LEU A 124 14.50 -22.91 -2.92
N GLY A 125 13.20 -23.04 -3.00
CA GLY A 125 12.29 -21.91 -3.18
C GLY A 125 12.65 -20.83 -2.15
N GLN A 126 12.66 -19.56 -2.54
CA GLN A 126 13.27 -18.48 -1.75
C GLN A 126 12.88 -18.54 -0.26
N PRO A 127 13.84 -18.68 0.67
CA PRO A 127 13.56 -18.53 2.08
C PRO A 127 13.27 -17.04 2.33
N GLY A 128 12.08 -16.74 2.65
CA GLY A 128 11.65 -15.34 2.91
C GLY A 128 10.18 -15.24 3.24
N TYR A 129 9.44 -16.29 2.98
CA TYR A 129 8.07 -16.42 3.41
C TYR A 129 7.96 -17.56 4.40
N SER A 130 8.30 -17.29 5.67
CA SER A 130 7.88 -18.16 6.77
C SER A 130 6.35 -18.00 6.90
N MET A 131 5.63 -18.72 6.07
CA MET A 131 4.19 -18.85 6.24
C MET A 131 3.94 -19.66 7.50
N SER A 132 3.01 -19.17 8.35
CA SER A 132 2.48 -20.04 9.40
C SER A 132 1.96 -21.34 8.77
N PRO A 133 1.99 -22.50 9.45
CA PRO A 133 1.52 -23.78 8.90
C PRO A 133 0.15 -23.70 8.24
N THR A 134 -0.74 -22.86 8.76
CA THR A 134 -2.08 -22.62 8.22
C THR A 134 -2.07 -21.91 6.85
N VAL A 135 -1.12 -21.00 6.63
CA VAL A 135 -0.98 -20.29 5.36
C VAL A 135 -0.27 -21.16 4.32
N ALA A 136 0.68 -22.01 4.73
CA ALA A 136 1.33 -22.97 3.86
C ALA A 136 0.32 -24.01 3.33
N GLN A 137 -0.59 -24.51 4.17
CA GLN A 137 -1.66 -25.42 3.75
C GLN A 137 -2.64 -24.76 2.78
N ARG A 138 -3.02 -23.51 3.00
CA ARG A 138 -3.90 -22.74 2.09
C ARG A 138 -3.21 -22.43 0.76
N SER A 139 -1.93 -22.11 0.76
CA SER A 139 -1.19 -21.85 -0.48
C SER A 139 -1.02 -23.13 -1.33
N ALA A 140 -0.82 -24.29 -0.72
CA ALA A 140 -0.81 -25.57 -1.42
C ALA A 140 -2.18 -25.89 -2.06
N GLN A 141 -3.27 -25.57 -1.36
CA GLN A 141 -4.65 -25.75 -1.86
C GLN A 141 -4.99 -24.84 -3.05
N TRP A 142 -4.29 -23.69 -3.19
CA TRP A 142 -4.50 -22.73 -4.27
C TRP A 142 -3.42 -22.80 -5.36
N GLY A 143 -2.59 -23.85 -5.38
CA GLY A 143 -1.54 -24.05 -6.39
C GLY A 143 -0.40 -23.02 -6.30
N LEU A 144 -0.28 -22.33 -5.17
CA LEU A 144 0.87 -21.47 -4.89
C LEU A 144 2.05 -22.33 -4.50
N SER A 145 3.23 -22.04 -5.06
CA SER A 145 4.43 -22.85 -4.92
C SER A 145 4.79 -23.15 -3.45
N ASN A 146 5.03 -24.42 -3.14
CA ASN A 146 5.59 -24.85 -1.86
C ASN A 146 6.96 -24.16 -1.67
N PRO A 147 7.18 -23.40 -0.57
CA PRO A 147 8.47 -22.75 -0.31
C PRO A 147 9.62 -23.76 -0.07
N GLU A 148 9.30 -25.03 0.20
CA GLU A 148 10.26 -26.12 0.35
C GLU A 148 10.52 -26.88 -0.97
N ALA A 149 9.80 -26.54 -2.06
CA ALA A 149 10.02 -27.19 -3.33
C ALA A 149 11.37 -26.80 -3.93
N GLU A 150 12.19 -27.78 -4.22
CA GLU A 150 13.40 -27.57 -5.01
C GLU A 150 13.05 -27.13 -6.42
N CYS A 151 13.56 -25.97 -6.81
CA CYS A 151 13.41 -25.45 -8.16
C CYS A 151 14.69 -25.71 -8.96
N ALA A 152 14.57 -26.29 -10.14
CA ALA A 152 15.70 -26.47 -11.03
C ALA A 152 16.32 -25.13 -11.46
N VAL A 153 17.63 -25.02 -11.31
CA VAL A 153 18.43 -23.92 -11.88
C VAL A 153 18.91 -24.40 -13.24
N THR A 154 18.60 -23.61 -14.27
CA THR A 154 18.92 -24.00 -15.65
C THR A 154 19.84 -22.99 -16.32
N ALA A 155 20.77 -23.46 -17.17
CA ALA A 155 21.59 -22.62 -18.01
C ALA A 155 20.84 -22.16 -19.27
N PRO A 156 21.13 -20.95 -19.81
CA PRO A 156 20.61 -20.52 -21.10
C PRO A 156 21.10 -21.42 -22.24
N ALA A 157 20.19 -21.87 -23.11
CA ALA A 157 20.51 -22.77 -24.21
C ALA A 157 20.95 -22.00 -25.47
N THR A 158 20.15 -21.03 -25.91
CA THR A 158 20.45 -20.27 -27.13
C THR A 158 21.38 -19.08 -26.86
N ASP A 159 22.11 -18.63 -27.89
CA ASP A 159 23.00 -17.46 -27.75
C ASP A 159 22.22 -16.20 -27.40
N LEU A 160 21.02 -16.04 -27.94
CA LEU A 160 20.15 -14.93 -27.60
C LEU A 160 19.74 -15.00 -26.12
N ALA A 161 19.38 -16.18 -25.60
CA ALA A 161 19.06 -16.34 -24.20
C ALA A 161 20.27 -16.11 -23.26
N LYS A 162 21.49 -16.42 -23.71
CA LYS A 162 22.74 -16.08 -22.99
C LYS A 162 22.94 -14.60 -22.89
N GLN A 163 22.72 -13.85 -24.00
CA GLN A 163 22.81 -12.39 -24.04
C GLN A 163 21.85 -11.71 -23.05
N TRP A 164 20.64 -12.25 -22.91
CA TRP A 164 19.60 -11.73 -22.03
C TRP A 164 19.54 -12.41 -20.66
N HIS A 165 20.58 -13.13 -20.27
CA HIS A 165 20.64 -13.77 -18.97
C HIS A 165 20.67 -12.72 -17.84
N GLY A 166 19.81 -12.93 -16.80
CA GLY A 166 19.66 -11.99 -15.69
C GLY A 166 18.72 -10.80 -15.97
N TRP A 167 18.15 -10.69 -17.16
CA TRP A 167 17.18 -9.65 -17.48
C TRP A 167 15.77 -10.08 -17.16
N GLY A 168 15.00 -9.14 -16.61
CA GLY A 168 13.59 -9.32 -16.29
C GLY A 168 12.73 -8.18 -16.83
N THR A 169 11.40 -8.37 -16.80
CA THR A 169 10.43 -7.40 -17.33
C THR A 169 9.89 -6.44 -16.27
N ALA A 170 10.18 -6.66 -15.00
CA ALA A 170 9.67 -5.82 -13.91
C ALA A 170 10.59 -5.84 -12.69
N LEU A 171 10.54 -4.79 -11.91
CA LEU A 171 11.18 -4.74 -10.60
C LEU A 171 10.31 -5.47 -9.57
N LYS A 172 10.97 -6.01 -8.54
CA LYS A 172 10.30 -6.52 -7.36
C LYS A 172 9.74 -5.33 -6.56
N PRO A 173 8.43 -5.27 -6.28
CA PRO A 173 7.89 -4.23 -5.42
C PRO A 173 8.47 -4.36 -4.01
N SER A 174 8.80 -3.24 -3.39
CA SER A 174 9.37 -3.17 -2.03
C SER A 174 8.57 -2.27 -1.09
N HIS A 175 7.53 -1.65 -1.59
CA HIS A 175 6.64 -0.80 -0.80
C HIS A 175 5.26 -0.71 -1.43
N GLU A 176 4.30 -0.35 -0.61
CA GLU A 176 2.98 0.12 -1.01
C GLU A 176 2.87 1.60 -0.64
N PRO A 177 2.56 2.49 -1.60
CA PRO A 177 2.29 3.89 -1.31
C PRO A 177 0.93 4.02 -0.62
N ILE A 178 0.87 4.86 0.41
CA ILE A 178 -0.36 5.18 1.12
C ILE A 178 -0.66 6.66 0.91
N CYS A 179 -1.81 6.96 0.33
CA CYS A 179 -2.30 8.32 0.25
C CYS A 179 -2.70 8.80 1.64
N MET A 180 -2.03 9.82 2.16
CA MET A 180 -2.48 10.56 3.32
C MET A 180 -3.21 11.81 2.84
N ALA A 181 -4.52 11.80 2.94
CA ALA A 181 -5.38 12.91 2.57
C ALA A 181 -6.20 13.39 3.78
N ARG A 182 -6.74 14.59 3.68
CA ARG A 182 -7.52 15.21 4.75
C ARG A 182 -8.75 15.89 4.16
N LYS A 183 -9.90 15.74 4.82
CA LYS A 183 -11.05 16.61 4.52
C LYS A 183 -10.69 18.05 4.92
N PRO A 184 -10.96 19.06 4.10
CA PRO A 184 -10.66 20.45 4.43
C PRO A 184 -11.11 20.84 5.84
N LEU A 185 -10.33 21.70 6.47
CA LEU A 185 -10.65 22.21 7.81
C LEU A 185 -11.84 23.16 7.75
N GLU A 186 -12.63 23.19 8.81
CA GLU A 186 -13.58 24.25 9.09
C GLU A 186 -12.91 25.33 9.95
N GLY A 187 -12.50 26.43 9.34
CA GLY A 187 -11.75 27.49 10.00
C GLY A 187 -10.26 27.17 10.20
N THR A 188 -9.67 27.65 11.27
CA THR A 188 -8.28 27.35 11.65
C THR A 188 -8.15 25.93 12.24
N SER A 189 -6.93 25.37 12.25
CA SER A 189 -6.68 24.06 12.88
C SER A 189 -7.15 24.01 14.34
N ALA A 190 -6.93 25.10 15.09
CA ALA A 190 -7.38 25.16 16.49
C ALA A 190 -8.90 25.15 16.61
N GLN A 191 -9.59 25.93 15.79
CA GLN A 191 -11.07 25.96 15.76
C GLN A 191 -11.65 24.62 15.35
N ASN A 192 -11.08 24.02 14.30
CA ASN A 192 -11.50 22.72 13.81
C ASN A 192 -11.35 21.63 14.89
N THR A 193 -10.17 21.58 15.53
CA THR A 193 -9.90 20.58 16.58
C THR A 193 -10.80 20.78 17.79
N ALA A 194 -11.06 22.04 18.19
CA ALA A 194 -11.97 22.33 19.29
C ALA A 194 -13.42 21.93 18.99
N LYS A 195 -13.87 22.09 17.73
CA LYS A 195 -15.25 21.75 17.33
C LYS A 195 -15.43 20.26 17.03
N TRP A 196 -14.51 19.66 16.28
CA TRP A 196 -14.67 18.33 15.70
C TRP A 196 -13.85 17.22 16.40
N GLY A 197 -12.88 17.60 17.24
CA GLY A 197 -11.98 16.64 17.91
C GLY A 197 -10.94 16.00 17.01
N VAL A 198 -10.83 16.43 15.75
CA VAL A 198 -9.93 15.86 14.73
C VAL A 198 -9.14 16.97 14.01
N GLY A 199 -8.18 16.60 13.16
CA GLY A 199 -7.40 17.54 12.34
C GLY A 199 -5.93 17.64 12.75
N GLY A 200 -5.55 17.09 13.92
CA GLY A 200 -4.17 16.94 14.35
C GLY A 200 -3.61 15.55 14.05
N LEU A 201 -2.28 15.46 13.91
CA LEU A 201 -1.53 14.21 13.86
C LEU A 201 -0.80 14.01 15.19
N ASN A 202 -0.87 12.81 15.76
CA ASN A 202 -0.13 12.48 16.98
C ASN A 202 1.34 12.22 16.70
N ILE A 203 2.09 13.29 16.40
CA ILE A 203 3.50 13.21 16.00
C ILE A 203 4.35 12.51 17.06
N ASP A 204 4.15 12.81 18.34
CA ASP A 204 4.95 12.21 19.42
C ASP A 204 4.62 10.72 19.60
N GLY A 205 3.34 10.33 19.46
CA GLY A 205 2.93 8.94 19.54
C GLY A 205 3.40 8.08 18.36
N CYS A 206 3.72 8.69 17.22
CA CYS A 206 4.25 7.99 16.04
C CYS A 206 5.78 7.87 16.02
N ARG A 207 6.49 8.45 16.98
CA ARG A 207 7.95 8.40 17.00
C ARG A 207 8.45 7.03 17.41
N VAL A 208 9.39 6.50 16.64
CA VAL A 208 10.13 5.27 16.96
C VAL A 208 11.46 5.67 17.58
N ALA A 209 11.87 4.98 18.65
CA ALA A 209 13.15 5.22 19.27
C ALA A 209 14.29 4.89 18.30
N SER A 210 15.27 5.79 18.14
CA SER A 210 16.48 5.52 17.35
C SER A 210 17.39 4.55 18.10
N VAL A 211 17.77 3.45 17.47
CA VAL A 211 18.67 2.43 18.04
C VAL A 211 20.13 2.86 17.93
N ASP A 212 20.48 3.81 17.04
CA ASP A 212 21.86 4.14 16.66
C ASP A 212 22.45 5.34 17.41
N GLY A 213 21.83 5.78 18.49
CA GLY A 213 22.37 6.87 19.29
C GLY A 213 22.55 8.22 18.56
N HIS A 214 22.10 8.31 17.30
CA HIS A 214 21.99 9.59 16.64
C HIS A 214 20.99 10.43 17.41
N LYS A 215 21.52 11.37 18.19
CA LYS A 215 20.71 12.39 18.85
C LYS A 215 19.85 13.02 17.77
N THR A 216 18.59 12.61 17.72
CA THR A 216 17.60 13.42 16.99
C THR A 216 17.83 14.84 17.49
N ALA A 217 18.24 15.74 16.61
CA ALA A 217 18.47 17.13 17.00
C ALA A 217 17.22 17.55 17.76
N LYS A 218 17.35 17.78 19.06
CA LYS A 218 16.26 18.38 19.84
C LYS A 218 15.98 19.68 19.11
N MET A 219 14.89 19.72 18.36
CA MET A 219 14.38 20.99 17.89
C MET A 219 14.25 21.85 19.13
N LYS A 220 15.12 22.85 19.26
CA LYS A 220 14.99 23.82 20.32
C LYS A 220 13.56 24.35 20.22
N PRO A 221 12.80 24.38 21.32
CA PRO A 221 11.49 24.98 21.28
C PRO A 221 11.67 26.38 20.68
N THR A 222 10.96 26.66 19.60
CA THR A 222 10.93 28.00 19.00
C THR A 222 10.40 28.91 20.09
N LEU A 223 11.27 29.77 20.63
CA LEU A 223 10.88 30.79 21.58
C LEU A 223 9.76 31.62 20.92
N VAL A 224 8.57 31.44 21.40
CA VAL A 224 7.47 32.35 21.08
C VAL A 224 7.93 33.71 21.61
N ARG A 225 8.32 34.61 20.72
CA ARG A 225 8.56 35.99 21.10
C ARG A 225 7.18 36.56 21.47
N ASN A 226 6.96 36.67 22.77
CA ASN A 226 5.91 37.55 23.29
C ASN A 226 6.27 38.98 22.86
N THR A 227 5.65 39.49 21.84
CA THR A 227 5.65 40.92 21.54
C THR A 227 4.73 41.54 22.59
N PRO A 228 5.22 42.48 23.43
CA PRO A 228 4.32 43.22 24.32
C PRO A 228 3.35 44.02 23.46
N ALA A 229 2.08 43.95 23.82
CA ALA A 229 1.05 44.82 23.28
C ALA A 229 1.41 46.29 23.62
N ALA A 230 1.45 47.11 22.58
CA ALA A 230 1.51 48.57 22.72
C ALA A 230 0.08 49.14 22.94
#